data_248e6d0ca2e8fdf1c36586e2769656c7
#
_entry.id   248e6d0ca2e8fdf1c36586e2769656c7
#
_cell.length_a   1.000
_cell.length_b   1.000
_cell.length_c   1.000
_cell.angle_alpha   90.00
_cell.angle_beta   90.00
_cell.angle_gamma   90.00
#
_symmetry.space_group_name_H-M   'P 1'
#
loop_
_entity.id
_entity.type
_entity.pdbx_description
1 polymer ?
#
loop_
_entity_poly.entity_id
_entity_poly.type
_entity_poly.pdbx_seq_one_letter_code
_entity_poly.pdbx_strand_id
1 'polypeptide(L)'
;MNFVRRKFRGKLCAYCSTAKSKTDDHIFAGKFFLEKDRCNLPKVPCCRPCNGKKAELEHYLISVLGFGGRHEQAVENLLTGIPRRLEKNIKLQRKLMASMEPAWLRQGSGLYQPTSVIDFDGSKLEALLKYIGRGLAWHHWGVYLRPEDCVSVAIPIDLGSAVLQSFINPRNFPVRVTNDLGNGTVIYEGMQATEPATLTVWRIVMYGGVVLSSNQTPAGRDAQTSSQWWVFTGPPELGATIDRLKR
;
A
#
# COMPACT_ATOMS: atom_id res chain seq x y z
N MET A 1 32.85 12.69 -8.95
CA MET A 1 31.40 12.67 -8.68
C MET A 1 30.69 12.00 -9.86
N ASN A 2 30.30 10.75 -9.73
CA ASN A 2 29.52 10.07 -10.76
C ASN A 2 28.09 10.63 -10.78
N PHE A 3 27.79 11.47 -11.78
CA PHE A 3 26.43 11.89 -12.08
C PHE A 3 25.65 10.67 -12.60
N VAL A 4 25.00 9.93 -11.70
CA VAL A 4 23.98 8.97 -12.12
C VAL A 4 22.89 9.76 -12.83
N ARG A 5 22.81 9.65 -14.16
CA ARG A 5 21.75 10.28 -14.97
C ARG A 5 20.41 9.78 -14.42
N ARG A 6 19.62 10.66 -13.84
CA ARG A 6 18.26 10.34 -13.36
C ARG A 6 17.41 9.98 -14.58
N LYS A 7 17.00 8.71 -14.65
CA LYS A 7 16.32 8.08 -15.80
C LYS A 7 15.08 8.86 -16.28
N PHE A 8 14.38 9.54 -15.36
CA PHE A 8 13.08 10.16 -15.64
C PHE A 8 13.08 11.68 -15.54
N ARG A 9 14.24 12.34 -15.48
CA ARG A 9 14.31 13.80 -15.35
C ARG A 9 13.58 14.50 -16.48
N GLY A 10 12.70 15.45 -16.14
CA GLY A 10 11.94 16.25 -17.10
C GLY A 10 10.63 15.63 -17.58
N LYS A 11 10.36 14.34 -17.32
CA LYS A 11 9.04 13.74 -17.55
C LYS A 11 8.00 14.34 -16.57
N LEU A 12 6.72 14.22 -16.88
CA LEU A 12 5.68 14.57 -15.90
C LEU A 12 5.79 13.65 -14.67
N CYS A 13 5.45 14.19 -13.51
CA CYS A 13 5.38 13.43 -12.27
C CYS A 13 4.26 12.39 -12.36
N ALA A 14 4.57 11.12 -12.09
CA ALA A 14 3.59 10.03 -12.13
C ALA A 14 2.48 10.20 -11.06
N TYR A 15 2.74 10.98 -10.01
CA TYR A 15 1.80 11.13 -8.90
C TYR A 15 0.82 12.29 -9.06
N CYS A 16 1.25 13.45 -9.57
CA CYS A 16 0.36 14.59 -9.73
C CYS A 16 0.04 14.91 -11.19
N SER A 17 0.80 14.39 -12.13
CA SER A 17 0.64 14.59 -13.59
C SER A 17 0.65 16.06 -14.04
N THR A 18 1.11 16.98 -13.19
CA THR A 18 1.14 18.42 -13.47
C THR A 18 2.56 19.00 -13.49
N ALA A 19 3.40 18.58 -12.56
CA ALA A 19 4.75 19.10 -12.42
C ALA A 19 5.79 18.21 -13.09
N LYS A 20 6.89 18.79 -13.60
CA LYS A 20 8.01 18.03 -14.12
C LYS A 20 8.81 17.35 -13.00
N SER A 21 9.21 16.11 -13.24
CA SER A 21 10.03 15.33 -12.31
C SER A 21 11.42 15.94 -12.14
N LYS A 22 11.89 15.89 -10.89
CA LYS A 22 13.27 16.25 -10.49
C LYS A 22 13.99 15.08 -9.82
N THR A 23 13.24 14.04 -9.47
CA THR A 23 13.73 12.84 -8.78
C THR A 23 13.11 11.60 -9.42
N ASP A 24 13.79 10.48 -9.27
CA ASP A 24 13.22 9.15 -9.45
C ASP A 24 12.80 8.67 -8.06
N ASP A 25 11.57 8.16 -7.94
CA ASP A 25 11.04 7.64 -6.70
C ASP A 25 10.67 6.16 -6.83
N HIS A 26 10.90 5.38 -5.77
CA HIS A 26 10.43 4.01 -5.71
C HIS A 26 8.93 3.98 -5.41
N ILE A 27 8.15 3.21 -6.18
CA ILE A 27 6.71 3.06 -5.92
C ILE A 27 6.47 2.51 -4.50
N PHE A 28 7.23 1.50 -4.11
CA PHE A 28 7.31 0.97 -2.75
C PHE A 28 8.65 1.38 -2.13
N ALA A 29 8.62 1.99 -0.96
CA ALA A 29 9.86 2.42 -0.30
C ALA A 29 10.82 1.25 -0.11
N GLY A 30 12.09 1.42 -0.49
CA GLY A 30 13.09 0.37 -0.32
C GLY A 30 13.22 -0.13 1.12
N LYS A 31 12.83 0.68 2.08
CA LYS A 31 12.89 0.33 3.50
C LYS A 31 11.74 -0.58 3.99
N PHE A 32 10.76 -0.89 3.18
CA PHE A 32 9.83 -2.01 3.43
C PHE A 32 10.54 -3.36 3.26
N PHE A 33 11.61 -3.39 2.48
CA PHE A 33 12.34 -4.60 2.12
C PHE A 33 13.64 -4.71 2.93
N LEU A 34 14.08 -5.93 3.20
CA LEU A 34 15.43 -6.20 3.69
C LEU A 34 16.47 -5.74 2.67
N GLU A 35 17.67 -5.42 3.10
CA GLU A 35 18.71 -4.86 2.20
C GLU A 35 19.01 -5.75 1.00
N LYS A 36 19.08 -7.06 1.23
CA LYS A 36 19.29 -8.09 0.19
C LYS A 36 18.20 -8.13 -0.89
N ASP A 37 16.98 -7.68 -0.55
CA ASP A 37 15.78 -7.80 -1.39
C ASP A 37 15.38 -6.47 -2.06
N ARG A 38 16.24 -5.45 -2.02
CA ARG A 38 15.97 -4.11 -2.61
C ARG A 38 16.30 -3.99 -4.08
N CYS A 39 16.73 -5.07 -4.72
CA CYS A 39 17.07 -5.05 -6.13
C CYS A 39 15.82 -4.88 -6.99
N ASN A 40 15.96 -4.11 -8.10
CA ASN A 40 14.93 -3.98 -9.14
C ASN A 40 13.56 -3.45 -8.70
N LEU A 41 13.50 -2.71 -7.60
CA LEU A 41 12.24 -2.08 -7.17
C LEU A 41 11.76 -1.07 -8.23
N PRO A 42 10.47 -1.08 -8.58
CA PRO A 42 9.90 -0.22 -9.61
C PRO A 42 10.01 1.26 -9.22
N LYS A 43 10.43 2.08 -10.19
CA LYS A 43 10.62 3.53 -10.03
C LYS A 43 9.77 4.31 -11.01
N VAL A 44 9.44 5.54 -10.62
CA VAL A 44 8.65 6.48 -11.40
C VAL A 44 9.25 7.89 -11.37
N PRO A 45 8.94 8.73 -12.38
CA PRO A 45 9.27 10.16 -12.33
C PRO A 45 8.49 10.84 -11.20
N CYS A 46 9.19 11.59 -10.36
CA CYS A 46 8.58 12.27 -9.23
C CYS A 46 9.03 13.72 -9.09
N CYS A 47 8.09 14.64 -8.80
CA CYS A 47 8.41 16.01 -8.42
C CYS A 47 8.74 16.08 -6.92
N ARG A 48 9.48 17.14 -6.50
CA ARG A 48 9.89 17.29 -5.09
C ARG A 48 8.71 17.32 -4.10
N PRO A 49 7.61 18.06 -4.35
CA PRO A 49 6.48 18.09 -3.42
C PRO A 49 5.83 16.70 -3.22
N CYS A 50 5.59 15.94 -4.30
CA CYS A 50 5.03 14.60 -4.19
C CYS A 50 5.97 13.63 -3.47
N ASN A 51 7.27 13.71 -3.77
CA ASN A 51 8.28 12.88 -3.10
C ASN A 51 8.33 13.15 -1.59
N GLY A 52 8.29 14.43 -1.18
CA GLY A 52 8.28 14.81 0.24
C GLY A 52 7.04 14.27 0.97
N LYS A 53 5.84 14.56 0.43
CA LYS A 53 4.58 14.07 1.02
C LYS A 53 4.53 12.53 1.13
N LYS A 54 4.94 11.84 0.06
CA LYS A 54 4.99 10.37 0.07
C LYS A 54 5.99 9.84 1.10
N ALA A 55 7.18 10.45 1.20
CA ALA A 55 8.21 10.06 2.16
C ALA A 55 7.72 10.18 3.62
N GLU A 56 6.93 11.20 3.96
CA GLU A 56 6.32 11.34 5.30
C GLU A 56 5.39 10.17 5.63
N LEU A 57 4.54 9.75 4.66
CA LEU A 57 3.66 8.59 4.82
C LEU A 57 4.48 7.30 4.98
N GLU A 58 5.49 7.12 4.15
CA GLU A 58 6.37 5.95 4.20
C GLU A 58 7.13 5.87 5.53
N HIS A 59 7.63 6.98 6.05
CA HIS A 59 8.31 7.02 7.35
C HIS A 59 7.46 6.46 8.48
N TYR A 60 6.18 6.81 8.52
CA TYR A 60 5.25 6.28 9.49
C TYR A 60 4.96 4.80 9.23
N LEU A 61 4.53 4.45 8.01
CA LEU A 61 4.03 3.12 7.68
C LEU A 61 5.11 2.02 7.75
N ILE A 62 6.36 2.34 7.38
CA ILE A 62 7.49 1.43 7.56
C ILE A 62 7.69 1.06 9.05
N SER A 63 7.37 1.98 9.95
CA SER A 63 7.55 1.74 11.40
C SER A 63 6.40 0.94 12.02
N VAL A 64 5.22 0.90 11.39
CA VAL A 64 4.03 0.30 12.00
C VAL A 64 3.49 -0.94 11.28
N LEU A 65 3.60 -1.03 9.95
CA LEU A 65 3.00 -2.15 9.20
C LEU A 65 3.62 -3.51 9.54
N GLY A 66 4.87 -3.54 9.94
CA GLY A 66 5.54 -4.78 10.34
C GLY A 66 4.86 -5.47 11.53
N PHE A 67 4.25 -4.71 12.46
CA PHE A 67 3.58 -5.29 13.64
C PHE A 67 2.40 -6.19 13.29
N GLY A 68 1.69 -5.91 12.19
CA GLY A 68 0.59 -6.75 11.72
C GLY A 68 0.99 -7.75 10.62
N GLY A 69 2.25 -7.77 10.19
CA GLY A 69 2.71 -8.61 9.09
C GLY A 69 2.80 -10.09 9.48
N ARG A 70 2.48 -10.95 8.50
CA ARG A 70 2.51 -12.41 8.67
C ARG A 70 3.69 -13.09 7.98
N HIS A 71 4.50 -12.33 7.27
CA HIS A 71 5.66 -12.81 6.52
C HIS A 71 6.92 -12.76 7.37
N GLU A 72 7.85 -13.71 7.19
CA GLU A 72 9.11 -13.76 7.94
C GLU A 72 9.93 -12.46 7.84
N GLN A 73 9.90 -11.79 6.69
CA GLN A 73 10.56 -10.49 6.51
C GLN A 73 9.96 -9.37 7.37
N ALA A 74 8.67 -9.44 7.69
CA ALA A 74 8.07 -8.51 8.65
C ALA A 74 8.65 -8.73 10.05
N VAL A 75 8.79 -9.99 10.45
CA VAL A 75 9.40 -10.37 11.73
C VAL A 75 10.86 -9.91 11.78
N GLU A 76 11.64 -10.17 10.73
CA GLU A 76 13.04 -9.73 10.66
C GLU A 76 13.17 -8.20 10.72
N ASN A 77 12.31 -7.46 10.01
CA ASN A 77 12.25 -5.99 10.09
C ASN A 77 11.87 -5.49 11.50
N LEU A 78 10.94 -6.18 12.20
CA LEU A 78 10.58 -5.87 13.57
C LEU A 78 11.76 -6.02 14.53
N LEU A 79 12.61 -7.01 14.31
CA LEU A 79 13.76 -7.28 15.17
C LEU A 79 14.97 -6.41 14.85
N THR A 80 15.14 -5.97 13.59
CA THR A 80 16.37 -5.31 13.15
C THR A 80 16.19 -3.85 12.75
N GLY A 81 15.21 -3.56 11.90
CA GLY A 81 15.04 -2.26 11.26
C GLY A 81 14.15 -1.28 12.03
N ILE A 82 13.06 -1.76 12.60
CA ILE A 82 12.05 -0.93 13.29
C ILE A 82 12.61 -0.38 14.61
N PRO A 83 13.29 -1.14 15.49
CA PRO A 83 13.83 -0.60 16.74
C PRO A 83 14.73 0.61 16.51
N ARG A 84 15.70 0.51 15.61
CA ARG A 84 16.62 1.60 15.25
C ARG A 84 15.92 2.86 14.73
N ARG A 85 14.72 2.72 14.15
CA ARG A 85 13.90 3.84 13.67
C ARG A 85 13.13 4.49 14.79
N LEU A 86 12.54 3.67 15.66
CA LEU A 86 11.80 4.14 16.83
C LEU A 86 12.71 4.87 17.80
N GLU A 87 13.96 4.40 17.99
CA GLU A 87 14.99 5.13 18.75
C GLU A 87 15.23 6.55 18.22
N LYS A 88 15.20 6.73 16.90
CA LYS A 88 15.33 8.05 16.25
C LYS A 88 14.05 8.88 16.25
N ASN A 89 12.91 8.26 16.54
CA ASN A 89 11.59 8.91 16.57
C ASN A 89 10.86 8.60 17.88
N ILE A 90 11.42 9.10 18.98
CA ILE A 90 10.91 8.87 20.34
C ILE A 90 9.44 9.27 20.50
N LYS A 91 8.98 10.30 19.77
CA LYS A 91 7.56 10.71 19.81
C LYS A 91 6.65 9.60 19.26
N LEU A 92 7.00 9.00 18.13
CA LEU A 92 6.27 7.89 17.55
C LEU A 92 6.36 6.65 18.45
N GLN A 93 7.55 6.34 18.96
CA GLN A 93 7.76 5.21 19.87
C GLN A 93 6.84 5.31 21.10
N ARG A 94 6.83 6.48 21.78
CA ARG A 94 5.96 6.69 22.95
C ARG A 94 4.48 6.56 22.59
N LYS A 95 4.06 7.09 21.44
CA LYS A 95 2.67 6.95 20.98
C LYS A 95 2.29 5.48 20.78
N LEU A 96 3.13 4.69 20.10
CA LEU A 96 2.88 3.27 19.85
C LEU A 96 2.83 2.47 21.17
N MET A 97 3.80 2.71 22.06
CA MET A 97 3.82 2.04 23.37
C MET A 97 2.61 2.39 24.24
N ALA A 98 2.17 3.65 24.21
CA ALA A 98 1.00 4.08 24.98
C ALA A 98 -0.33 3.53 24.43
N SER A 99 -0.38 3.15 23.15
CA SER A 99 -1.56 2.57 22.51
C SER A 99 -1.54 1.04 22.47
N MET A 100 -0.49 0.42 23.01
CA MET A 100 -0.36 -1.03 22.97
C MET A 100 -1.32 -1.69 23.96
N GLU A 101 -2.21 -2.52 23.46
CA GLU A 101 -3.18 -3.28 24.25
C GLU A 101 -3.06 -4.77 24.01
N PRO A 102 -3.24 -5.62 25.04
CA PRO A 102 -3.34 -7.07 24.87
C PRO A 102 -4.54 -7.43 24.00
N ALA A 103 -4.37 -8.40 23.12
CA ALA A 103 -5.42 -8.89 22.25
C ALA A 103 -5.25 -10.39 21.98
N TRP A 104 -6.27 -11.01 21.42
CA TRP A 104 -6.24 -12.40 20.98
C TRP A 104 -6.45 -12.47 19.47
N LEU A 105 -5.55 -13.15 18.79
CA LEU A 105 -5.66 -13.39 17.35
C LEU A 105 -6.15 -14.81 17.11
N ARG A 106 -7.27 -14.96 16.39
CA ARG A 106 -7.76 -16.26 15.94
C ARG A 106 -6.89 -16.78 14.81
N GLN A 107 -6.37 -17.99 14.96
CA GLN A 107 -5.63 -18.70 13.94
C GLN A 107 -6.58 -19.41 12.95
N GLY A 108 -6.11 -19.75 11.75
CA GLY A 108 -6.89 -20.54 10.80
C GLY A 108 -7.36 -21.91 11.31
N SER A 109 -6.67 -22.46 12.33
CA SER A 109 -7.08 -23.66 13.07
C SER A 109 -8.25 -23.44 14.04
N GLY A 110 -8.71 -22.20 14.23
CA GLY A 110 -9.72 -21.83 15.23
C GLY A 110 -9.15 -21.57 16.63
N LEU A 111 -7.86 -21.82 16.86
CA LEU A 111 -7.20 -21.51 18.14
C LEU A 111 -6.92 -20.02 18.29
N TYR A 112 -6.91 -19.52 19.53
CA TYR A 112 -6.55 -18.16 19.84
C TYR A 112 -5.12 -18.07 20.33
N GLN A 113 -4.36 -17.10 19.81
CA GLN A 113 -2.99 -16.79 20.22
C GLN A 113 -2.96 -15.40 20.87
N PRO A 114 -2.31 -15.26 22.04
CA PRO A 114 -2.12 -13.93 22.63
C PRO A 114 -1.25 -13.07 21.72
N THR A 115 -1.66 -11.82 21.54
CA THR A 115 -0.96 -10.82 20.72
C THR A 115 -1.13 -9.44 21.36
N SER A 116 -0.60 -8.42 20.71
CA SER A 116 -0.85 -7.03 21.07
C SER A 116 -1.31 -6.26 19.84
N VAL A 117 -2.22 -5.33 20.04
CA VAL A 117 -2.65 -4.36 19.02
C VAL A 117 -2.09 -2.99 19.33
N ILE A 118 -1.87 -2.20 18.33
CA ILE A 118 -1.41 -0.81 18.43
C ILE A 118 -2.32 0.09 17.61
N ASP A 119 -2.43 1.35 18.01
CA ASP A 119 -3.13 2.36 17.23
C ASP A 119 -2.48 2.54 15.87
N PHE A 120 -3.31 2.55 14.85
CA PHE A 120 -2.89 2.66 13.48
C PHE A 120 -3.67 3.75 12.74
N ASP A 121 -2.95 4.65 12.08
CA ASP A 121 -3.55 5.70 11.27
C ASP A 121 -3.85 5.19 9.84
N GLY A 122 -5.06 4.65 9.66
CA GLY A 122 -5.53 4.12 8.39
C GLY A 122 -5.56 5.16 7.26
N SER A 123 -5.73 6.44 7.57
CA SER A 123 -5.73 7.52 6.57
C SER A 123 -4.37 7.67 5.89
N LYS A 124 -3.28 7.42 6.61
CA LYS A 124 -1.93 7.41 6.04
C LYS A 124 -1.70 6.23 5.11
N LEU A 125 -2.25 5.06 5.45
CA LEU A 125 -2.20 3.90 4.56
C LEU A 125 -2.98 4.17 3.28
N GLU A 126 -4.21 4.67 3.41
CA GLU A 126 -5.02 5.04 2.25
C GLU A 126 -4.30 6.05 1.35
N ALA A 127 -3.73 7.09 1.94
CA ALA A 127 -2.97 8.11 1.20
C ALA A 127 -1.76 7.51 0.48
N LEU A 128 -0.98 6.61 1.13
CA LEU A 128 0.15 5.94 0.49
C LEU A 128 -0.30 5.02 -0.65
N LEU A 129 -1.37 4.25 -0.46
CA LEU A 129 -1.92 3.36 -1.48
C LEU A 129 -2.39 4.13 -2.72
N LYS A 130 -2.93 5.35 -2.57
CA LYS A 130 -3.24 6.25 -3.70
C LYS A 130 -1.98 6.63 -4.49
N TYR A 131 -0.85 6.93 -3.81
CA TYR A 131 0.43 7.13 -4.50
C TYR A 131 0.89 5.87 -5.23
N ILE A 132 0.81 4.71 -4.56
CA ILE A 132 1.21 3.42 -5.15
C ILE A 132 0.39 3.13 -6.41
N GLY A 133 -0.94 3.25 -6.37
CA GLY A 133 -1.81 3.02 -7.52
C GLY A 133 -1.47 3.92 -8.71
N ARG A 134 -1.25 5.23 -8.47
CA ARG A 134 -0.79 6.17 -9.51
C ARG A 134 0.58 5.75 -10.08
N GLY A 135 1.49 5.36 -9.22
CA GLY A 135 2.83 4.92 -9.61
C GLY A 135 2.80 3.64 -10.45
N LEU A 136 2.01 2.66 -10.05
CA LEU A 136 1.86 1.39 -10.76
C LEU A 136 1.20 1.57 -12.14
N ALA A 137 0.13 2.38 -12.24
CA ALA A 137 -0.53 2.71 -13.50
C ALA A 137 0.45 3.35 -14.49
N TRP A 138 1.28 4.28 -14.03
CA TRP A 138 2.31 4.87 -14.86
C TRP A 138 3.43 3.87 -15.23
N HIS A 139 3.88 3.07 -14.26
CA HIS A 139 5.02 2.15 -14.45
C HIS A 139 4.73 1.07 -15.49
N HIS A 140 3.56 0.47 -15.41
CA HIS A 140 3.19 -0.66 -16.28
C HIS A 140 2.60 -0.22 -17.62
N TRP A 141 1.82 0.86 -17.63
CA TRP A 141 1.02 1.22 -18.80
C TRP A 141 1.24 2.65 -19.29
N GLY A 142 2.14 3.42 -18.65
CA GLY A 142 2.40 4.81 -19.02
C GLY A 142 1.24 5.76 -18.76
N VAL A 143 0.25 5.33 -17.96
CA VAL A 143 -0.97 6.10 -17.68
C VAL A 143 -0.66 7.22 -16.70
N TYR A 144 -0.97 8.45 -17.10
CA TYR A 144 -0.97 9.61 -16.23
C TYR A 144 -2.40 9.88 -15.74
N LEU A 145 -2.60 9.79 -14.44
CA LEU A 145 -3.87 10.13 -13.80
C LEU A 145 -3.87 11.62 -13.49
N ARG A 146 -4.83 12.36 -14.04
CA ARG A 146 -5.00 13.80 -13.79
C ARG A 146 -5.42 14.06 -12.34
N PRO A 147 -5.33 15.30 -11.83
CA PRO A 147 -5.77 15.62 -10.47
C PRO A 147 -7.25 15.30 -10.20
N GLU A 148 -8.12 15.47 -11.21
CA GLU A 148 -9.54 15.18 -11.17
C GLU A 148 -9.88 13.69 -11.28
N ASP A 149 -8.97 12.86 -11.80
CA ASP A 149 -9.21 11.43 -11.93
C ASP A 149 -9.32 10.77 -10.55
N CYS A 150 -10.27 9.85 -10.42
CA CYS A 150 -10.51 9.12 -9.19
C CYS A 150 -9.33 8.19 -8.87
N VAL A 151 -8.90 8.20 -7.60
CA VAL A 151 -8.07 7.15 -7.02
C VAL A 151 -8.67 6.78 -5.68
N SER A 152 -9.32 5.64 -5.62
CA SER A 152 -10.01 5.14 -4.43
C SER A 152 -9.32 3.90 -3.89
N VAL A 153 -9.37 3.74 -2.57
CA VAL A 153 -8.79 2.60 -1.86
C VAL A 153 -9.89 1.85 -1.13
N ALA A 154 -9.87 0.53 -1.21
CA ALA A 154 -10.70 -0.34 -0.41
C ALA A 154 -9.83 -1.30 0.41
N ILE A 155 -10.15 -1.40 1.69
CA ILE A 155 -9.56 -2.36 2.63
C ILE A 155 -10.74 -3.21 3.11
N PRO A 156 -11.21 -4.18 2.30
CA PRO A 156 -12.40 -4.94 2.61
C PRO A 156 -12.17 -5.91 3.76
N ILE A 157 -13.23 -6.36 4.38
CA ILE A 157 -13.24 -7.62 5.14
C ILE A 157 -13.11 -8.81 4.16
N ASP A 158 -12.81 -9.99 4.63
CA ASP A 158 -12.54 -11.16 3.78
C ASP A 158 -13.69 -11.46 2.80
N LEU A 159 -14.96 -11.37 3.26
CA LEU A 159 -16.12 -11.50 2.39
C LEU A 159 -16.15 -10.44 1.28
N GLY A 160 -15.84 -9.19 1.64
CA GLY A 160 -15.75 -8.09 0.67
C GLY A 160 -14.65 -8.29 -0.37
N SER A 161 -13.54 -8.92 0.00
CA SER A 161 -12.49 -9.31 -0.95
C SER A 161 -12.98 -10.31 -1.99
N ALA A 162 -13.73 -11.33 -1.60
CA ALA A 162 -14.30 -12.32 -2.52
C ALA A 162 -15.31 -11.65 -3.49
N VAL A 163 -16.14 -10.74 -2.98
CA VAL A 163 -17.06 -9.95 -3.80
C VAL A 163 -16.30 -9.10 -4.82
N LEU A 164 -15.28 -8.36 -4.38
CA LEU A 164 -14.46 -7.55 -5.31
C LEU A 164 -13.80 -8.41 -6.39
N GLN A 165 -13.29 -9.59 -6.04
CA GLN A 165 -12.70 -10.51 -7.01
C GLN A 165 -13.72 -10.98 -8.06
N SER A 166 -14.99 -11.19 -7.67
CA SER A 166 -16.05 -11.63 -8.59
C SER A 166 -16.40 -10.57 -9.64
N PHE A 167 -16.24 -9.28 -9.32
CA PHE A 167 -16.50 -8.18 -10.25
C PHE A 167 -15.41 -7.99 -11.30
N ILE A 168 -14.20 -8.54 -11.06
CA ILE A 168 -13.06 -8.36 -11.94
C ILE A 168 -13.08 -9.41 -13.04
N ASN A 169 -13.91 -9.17 -14.05
CA ASN A 169 -14.05 -10.06 -15.18
C ASN A 169 -12.87 -9.87 -16.16
N PRO A 170 -12.21 -10.96 -16.61
CA PRO A 170 -11.18 -10.91 -17.65
C PRO A 170 -11.61 -10.20 -18.95
N ARG A 171 -12.90 -10.24 -19.29
CA ARG A 171 -13.44 -9.54 -20.49
C ARG A 171 -13.34 -8.02 -20.36
N ASN A 172 -13.55 -7.48 -19.16
CA ASN A 172 -13.48 -6.04 -18.91
C ASN A 172 -12.06 -5.55 -18.64
N PHE A 173 -11.19 -6.45 -18.18
CA PHE A 173 -9.80 -6.17 -17.82
C PHE A 173 -8.87 -7.18 -18.50
N PRO A 174 -8.64 -7.03 -19.82
CA PRO A 174 -7.84 -7.99 -20.59
C PRO A 174 -6.35 -7.88 -20.32
N VAL A 175 -5.88 -6.70 -19.92
CA VAL A 175 -4.45 -6.47 -19.63
C VAL A 175 -4.21 -6.70 -18.15
N ARG A 176 -3.28 -7.61 -17.85
CA ARG A 176 -2.97 -8.02 -16.47
C ARG A 176 -1.47 -8.05 -16.25
N VAL A 177 -1.07 -7.80 -15.02
CA VAL A 177 0.30 -7.92 -14.54
C VAL A 177 0.32 -8.46 -13.12
N THR A 178 1.28 -9.30 -12.82
CA THR A 178 1.54 -9.81 -11.46
C THR A 178 3.03 -9.68 -11.17
N ASN A 179 3.37 -9.23 -9.98
CA ASN A 179 4.74 -9.14 -9.52
C ASN A 179 4.86 -9.54 -8.06
N ASP A 180 5.97 -10.18 -7.75
CA ASP A 180 6.47 -10.44 -6.41
C ASP A 180 7.75 -9.62 -6.22
N LEU A 181 7.75 -8.75 -5.23
CA LEU A 181 8.88 -7.92 -4.87
C LEU A 181 9.41 -8.33 -3.51
N GLY A 182 10.71 -8.58 -3.45
CA GLY A 182 11.38 -8.90 -2.20
C GLY A 182 10.87 -10.21 -1.60
N ASN A 183 10.74 -11.24 -2.43
CA ASN A 183 10.40 -12.60 -2.00
C ASN A 183 9.15 -12.63 -1.10
N GLY A 184 8.02 -12.14 -1.59
CA GLY A 184 6.75 -12.09 -0.87
C GLY A 184 6.56 -10.90 0.06
N THR A 185 7.55 -9.99 0.17
CA THR A 185 7.38 -8.76 0.96
C THR A 185 6.23 -7.91 0.44
N VAL A 186 6.14 -7.77 -0.89
CA VAL A 186 5.03 -7.11 -1.59
C VAL A 186 4.66 -7.92 -2.80
N ILE A 187 3.45 -8.43 -2.82
CA ILE A 187 2.86 -9.06 -4.00
C ILE A 187 1.76 -8.13 -4.52
N TYR A 188 1.75 -7.85 -5.80
CA TYR A 188 0.66 -7.09 -6.39
C TYR A 188 0.22 -7.65 -7.74
N GLU A 189 -1.05 -7.49 -8.00
CA GLU A 189 -1.70 -7.77 -9.29
C GLU A 189 -2.34 -6.49 -9.80
N GLY A 190 -2.14 -6.22 -11.07
CA GLY A 190 -2.74 -5.08 -11.76
C GLY A 190 -3.60 -5.52 -12.93
N MET A 191 -4.68 -4.81 -13.14
CA MET A 191 -5.61 -5.02 -14.24
C MET A 191 -5.97 -3.67 -14.83
N GLN A 192 -5.99 -3.59 -16.17
CA GLN A 192 -6.37 -2.38 -16.89
C GLN A 192 -7.53 -2.68 -17.83
N ALA A 193 -8.53 -1.80 -17.83
CA ALA A 193 -9.62 -1.86 -18.78
C ALA A 193 -9.14 -1.41 -20.17
N THR A 194 -9.84 -1.87 -21.20
CA THR A 194 -9.60 -1.43 -22.57
C THR A 194 -9.90 0.07 -22.70
N GLU A 195 -11.04 0.50 -22.17
CA GLU A 195 -11.47 1.90 -22.14
C GLU A 195 -12.30 2.19 -20.88
N PRO A 196 -12.05 3.33 -20.22
CA PRO A 196 -10.90 4.22 -20.46
C PRO A 196 -9.61 3.61 -19.90
N ALA A 197 -8.47 3.88 -20.53
CA ALA A 197 -7.15 3.37 -20.11
C ALA A 197 -6.74 3.80 -18.68
N THR A 198 -7.39 4.84 -18.13
CA THR A 198 -7.22 5.29 -16.74
C THR A 198 -7.91 4.35 -15.73
N LEU A 199 -8.85 3.50 -16.19
CA LEU A 199 -9.53 2.54 -15.34
C LEU A 199 -8.61 1.35 -15.08
N THR A 200 -8.01 1.35 -13.90
CA THR A 200 -7.12 0.28 -13.44
C THR A 200 -7.52 -0.21 -12.05
N VAL A 201 -7.26 -1.47 -11.77
CA VAL A 201 -7.50 -2.09 -10.47
C VAL A 201 -6.21 -2.75 -10.01
N TRP A 202 -5.81 -2.49 -8.79
CA TRP A 202 -4.63 -3.06 -8.16
C TRP A 202 -5.00 -3.79 -6.90
N ARG A 203 -4.63 -5.05 -6.81
CA ARG A 203 -4.64 -5.85 -5.58
C ARG A 203 -3.24 -5.87 -5.02
N ILE A 204 -3.06 -5.48 -3.76
CA ILE A 204 -1.76 -5.37 -3.11
C ILE A 204 -1.80 -6.15 -1.81
N VAL A 205 -0.82 -7.02 -1.62
CA VAL A 205 -0.56 -7.75 -0.38
C VAL A 205 0.84 -7.37 0.10
N MET A 206 0.97 -6.89 1.33
CA MET A 206 2.26 -6.61 1.95
C MET A 206 2.46 -7.52 3.15
N TYR A 207 3.69 -7.99 3.34
CA TYR A 207 4.10 -8.83 4.47
C TYR A 207 3.21 -10.07 4.69
N GLY A 208 2.79 -10.74 3.61
CA GLY A 208 1.89 -11.90 3.69
C GLY A 208 0.47 -11.57 4.18
N GLY A 209 0.15 -10.29 4.21
CA GLY A 209 -1.08 -9.73 4.74
C GLY A 209 -0.90 -9.11 6.11
N VAL A 210 -1.27 -7.84 6.23
CA VAL A 210 -1.23 -7.08 7.49
C VAL A 210 -2.58 -7.20 8.18
N VAL A 211 -2.59 -7.66 9.42
CA VAL A 211 -3.82 -7.74 10.22
C VAL A 211 -4.16 -6.33 10.72
N LEU A 212 -5.30 -5.84 10.31
CA LEU A 212 -5.89 -4.60 10.81
C LEU A 212 -7.18 -4.96 11.55
N SER A 213 -7.43 -4.38 12.71
CA SER A 213 -8.72 -4.50 13.40
C SER A 213 -9.48 -3.18 13.27
N SER A 214 -10.80 -3.24 13.09
CA SER A 214 -11.65 -2.05 13.19
C SER A 214 -12.11 -1.89 14.64
N ASN A 215 -12.06 -0.66 15.17
CA ASN A 215 -12.58 -0.32 16.50
C ASN A 215 -14.11 -0.40 16.61
N GLN A 216 -14.81 -0.84 15.58
CA GLN A 216 -16.27 -0.76 15.48
C GLN A 216 -17.03 -2.02 15.92
N THR A 217 -16.35 -3.06 16.36
CA THR A 217 -17.03 -4.25 16.88
C THR A 217 -16.81 -4.42 18.39
N PRO A 218 -17.78 -4.00 19.23
CA PRO A 218 -17.66 -4.14 20.69
C PRO A 218 -17.68 -5.58 21.21
N ALA A 219 -18.11 -6.54 20.41
CA ALA A 219 -18.46 -7.89 20.87
C ALA A 219 -17.58 -9.02 20.36
N GLY A 220 -16.47 -8.74 19.76
CA GLY A 220 -15.58 -9.78 19.27
C GLY A 220 -14.64 -9.18 18.25
N ARG A 221 -13.41 -9.04 18.63
CA ARG A 221 -12.31 -8.58 17.78
C ARG A 221 -11.97 -9.60 16.67
N ASP A 222 -12.98 -10.32 16.23
CA ASP A 222 -12.90 -11.38 15.20
C ASP A 222 -13.10 -10.86 13.78
N ALA A 223 -13.44 -9.59 13.58
CA ALA A 223 -13.52 -9.02 12.25
C ALA A 223 -12.10 -8.77 11.71
N GLN A 224 -11.49 -9.82 11.22
CA GLN A 224 -10.25 -9.71 10.45
C GLN A 224 -10.57 -8.97 9.17
N THR A 225 -9.97 -7.79 9.01
CA THR A 225 -9.94 -7.16 7.69
C THR A 225 -9.16 -8.05 6.74
N SER A 226 -9.54 -8.04 5.47
CA SER A 226 -8.78 -8.70 4.43
C SER A 226 -7.32 -8.24 4.49
N SER A 227 -6.42 -9.19 4.40
CA SER A 227 -4.98 -8.92 4.25
C SER A 227 -4.62 -8.34 2.87
N GLN A 228 -5.60 -8.02 2.05
CA GLN A 228 -5.47 -7.51 0.71
C GLN A 228 -6.02 -6.09 0.61
N TRP A 229 -5.26 -5.23 -0.02
CA TRP A 229 -5.66 -3.85 -0.26
C TRP A 229 -5.94 -3.65 -1.75
N TRP A 230 -7.00 -2.92 -2.04
CA TRP A 230 -7.42 -2.66 -3.38
C TRP A 230 -7.33 -1.18 -3.70
N VAL A 231 -6.75 -0.86 -4.85
CA VAL A 231 -6.68 0.50 -5.38
C VAL A 231 -7.35 0.54 -6.73
N PHE A 232 -8.31 1.43 -6.87
CA PHE A 232 -9.05 1.67 -8.11
C PHE A 232 -8.65 3.04 -8.64
N THR A 233 -8.36 3.11 -9.92
CA THR A 233 -8.16 4.38 -10.61
C THR A 233 -9.12 4.48 -11.78
N GLY A 234 -9.47 5.68 -12.19
CA GLY A 234 -10.38 5.86 -13.33
C GLY A 234 -10.90 7.28 -13.44
N PRO A 235 -11.90 7.50 -14.29
CA PRO A 235 -12.52 8.80 -14.45
C PRO A 235 -13.20 9.27 -13.15
N PRO A 236 -13.49 10.57 -12.99
CA PRO A 236 -14.04 11.13 -11.75
C PRO A 236 -15.31 10.44 -11.25
N GLU A 237 -16.18 9.98 -12.15
CA GLU A 237 -17.46 9.33 -11.85
C GLU A 237 -17.29 8.00 -11.11
N LEU A 238 -16.14 7.35 -11.25
CA LEU A 238 -15.83 6.10 -10.56
C LEU A 238 -15.85 6.27 -9.04
N GLY A 239 -15.43 7.44 -8.54
CA GLY A 239 -15.40 7.73 -7.10
C GLY A 239 -16.77 7.56 -6.45
N ALA A 240 -17.80 8.16 -7.05
CA ALA A 240 -19.17 8.06 -6.55
C ALA A 240 -19.71 6.62 -6.53
N THR A 241 -19.29 5.81 -7.49
CA THR A 241 -19.67 4.39 -7.57
C THR A 241 -19.02 3.58 -6.46
N ILE A 242 -17.71 3.76 -6.25
CA ILE A 242 -16.98 3.04 -5.20
C ILE A 242 -17.47 3.46 -3.80
N ASP A 243 -17.78 4.74 -3.58
CA ASP A 243 -18.27 5.21 -2.29
C ASP A 243 -19.65 4.64 -1.94
N ARG A 244 -20.48 4.30 -2.93
CA ARG A 244 -21.74 3.55 -2.72
C ARG A 244 -21.47 2.10 -2.31
N LEU A 245 -20.43 1.47 -2.82
CA LEU A 245 -20.08 0.08 -2.48
C LEU A 245 -19.40 -0.05 -1.09
N LYS A 246 -18.94 1.05 -0.51
CA LYS A 246 -18.36 1.08 0.84
C LYS A 246 -19.40 1.24 1.96
N ARG A 247 -20.63 1.57 1.63
CA ARG A 247 -21.76 1.74 2.56
C ARG A 247 -22.55 0.45 2.70
#